data_7694058324a20c81202d411cfe83b219
#
_entry.id   7694058324a20c81202d411cfe83b219
#
_cell.length_a   1.000
_cell.length_b   1.000
_cell.length_c   1.000
_cell.angle_alpha   90.00
_cell.angle_beta   90.00
_cell.angle_gamma   90.00
#
_symmetry.space_group_name_H-M   'P 1'
#
loop_
_entity.id
_entity.type
_entity.pdbx_description
1 polymer ?
#
loop_
_entity_poly.entity_id
_entity_poly.type
_entity_poly.pdbx_seq_one_letter_code
_entity_poly.pdbx_strand_id
1 'polypeptide(L)'
;MNKAEFQKRYGNSIGQPKLSLLLGEAKTPFEAAKLAVGWRFLARKNVGQGQTVLLLPGFGASSSSMTFIKRYLNSLGYKAVHWSAGFNHGEVGKLLPQVITDIKEHSEQAQAPIKLLGWSLGGYLAREAAREVQQNVSRIVTIGSPVIGGPKYTAVKTLYDIRGLDVESIENSTLKRFEHPIVCPI
;
A
#
# COMPACT_ATOMS: atom_id res chain seq x y z
N MET A 1 -2.94 4.33 21.90
CA MET A 1 -4.38 3.93 21.87
C MET A 1 -4.42 2.41 22.00
N ASN A 2 -5.06 1.90 23.03
CA ASN A 2 -5.15 0.45 23.26
C ASN A 2 -6.32 -0.18 22.46
N LYS A 3 -6.40 -1.54 22.43
CA LYS A 3 -7.43 -2.29 21.68
C LYS A 3 -8.86 -1.89 22.08
N ALA A 4 -9.11 -1.66 23.37
CA ALA A 4 -10.44 -1.31 23.88
C ALA A 4 -10.85 0.11 23.44
N GLU A 5 -9.94 1.07 23.49
CA GLU A 5 -10.16 2.43 22.98
C GLU A 5 -10.38 2.46 21.48
N PHE A 6 -9.63 1.66 20.73
CA PHE A 6 -9.81 1.52 19.28
C PHE A 6 -11.18 0.95 18.96
N GLN A 7 -11.59 -0.11 19.63
CA GLN A 7 -12.88 -0.77 19.42
C GLN A 7 -14.06 0.11 19.84
N LYS A 8 -13.91 0.88 20.93
CA LYS A 8 -14.90 1.88 21.38
C LYS A 8 -15.04 3.04 20.39
N ARG A 9 -13.95 3.51 19.80
CA ARG A 9 -13.93 4.66 18.90
C ARG A 9 -14.36 4.34 17.46
N TYR A 10 -14.05 3.14 16.98
CA TYR A 10 -14.22 2.77 15.56
C TYR A 10 -15.06 1.50 15.35
N GLY A 11 -15.25 0.66 16.36
CA GLY A 11 -15.88 -0.66 16.23
C GLY A 11 -17.33 -0.64 15.72
N ASN A 12 -18.09 0.45 16.02
CA ASN A 12 -19.50 0.59 15.61
C ASN A 12 -19.68 1.50 14.39
N SER A 13 -18.63 2.16 13.90
CA SER A 13 -18.74 3.17 12.83
C SER A 13 -18.29 2.66 11.46
N ILE A 14 -17.70 1.47 11.39
CA ILE A 14 -17.17 0.91 10.15
C ILE A 14 -18.20 -0.06 9.57
N GLY A 15 -19.15 0.48 8.82
CA GLY A 15 -20.12 -0.31 8.02
C GLY A 15 -19.55 -0.74 6.69
N GLN A 16 -20.21 -1.70 6.03
CA GLN A 16 -19.89 -2.04 4.64
C GLN A 16 -20.09 -0.82 3.72
N PRO A 17 -19.25 -0.64 2.69
CA PRO A 17 -19.40 0.44 1.74
C PRO A 17 -20.79 0.42 1.09
N LYS A 18 -21.44 1.57 0.96
CA LYS A 18 -22.73 1.68 0.28
C LYS A 18 -22.58 1.29 -1.20
N LEU A 19 -23.57 0.60 -1.76
CA LEU A 19 -23.61 0.19 -3.17
C LEU A 19 -23.38 1.37 -4.13
N SER A 20 -23.83 2.57 -3.76
CA SER A 20 -23.59 3.80 -4.52
C SER A 20 -22.12 4.16 -4.68
N LEU A 21 -21.25 3.79 -3.73
CA LEU A 21 -19.80 3.98 -3.83
C LEU A 21 -19.17 3.00 -4.82
N LEU A 22 -19.66 1.75 -4.85
CA LEU A 22 -19.23 0.75 -5.85
C LEU A 22 -19.61 1.17 -7.27
N LEU A 23 -20.79 1.77 -7.45
CA LEU A 23 -21.19 2.34 -8.75
C LEU A 23 -20.31 3.54 -9.17
N GLY A 24 -19.73 4.26 -8.20
CA GLY A 24 -18.74 5.30 -8.45
C GLY A 24 -17.45 4.76 -9.10
N GLU A 25 -17.08 3.51 -8.81
CA GLU A 25 -15.89 2.85 -9.39
C GLU A 25 -16.04 2.58 -10.88
N ALA A 26 -17.28 2.53 -11.42
CA ALA A 26 -17.53 2.41 -12.86
C ALA A 26 -16.97 3.61 -13.66
N LYS A 27 -16.67 4.74 -13.03
CA LYS A 27 -16.01 5.89 -13.64
C LYS A 27 -14.48 5.74 -13.77
N THR A 28 -13.88 4.72 -13.13
CA THR A 28 -12.44 4.50 -13.12
C THR A 28 -11.78 4.47 -14.50
N PRO A 29 -12.35 3.81 -15.54
CA PRO A 29 -11.78 3.83 -16.89
C PRO A 29 -11.73 5.24 -17.49
N PHE A 30 -12.74 6.06 -17.21
CA PHE A 30 -12.81 7.42 -17.72
C PHE A 30 -11.79 8.34 -17.03
N GLU A 31 -11.61 8.20 -15.71
CA GLU A 31 -10.57 8.92 -14.97
C GLU A 31 -9.16 8.47 -15.38
N ALA A 32 -8.97 7.18 -15.66
CA ALA A 32 -7.71 6.67 -16.20
C ALA A 32 -7.40 7.25 -17.59
N ALA A 33 -8.42 7.39 -18.46
CA ALA A 33 -8.25 8.03 -19.76
C ALA A 33 -7.93 9.52 -19.63
N LYS A 34 -8.60 10.25 -18.74
CA LYS A 34 -8.24 11.65 -18.43
C LYS A 34 -6.81 11.79 -17.96
N LEU A 35 -6.36 10.89 -17.08
CA LEU A 35 -5.00 10.89 -16.58
C LEU A 35 -4.00 10.58 -17.71
N ALA A 36 -4.32 9.65 -18.61
CA ALA A 36 -3.48 9.32 -19.76
C ALA A 36 -3.30 10.49 -20.74
N VAL A 37 -4.31 11.35 -20.87
CA VAL A 37 -4.21 12.58 -21.70
C VAL A 37 -3.58 13.70 -20.91
N GLY A 38 -4.01 13.89 -19.64
CA GLY A 38 -3.59 15.00 -18.79
C GLY A 38 -2.17 14.87 -18.22
N TRP A 39 -1.57 13.69 -18.29
CA TRP A 39 -0.28 13.41 -17.67
C TRP A 39 0.85 14.34 -18.17
N ARG A 40 0.75 14.84 -19.39
CA ARG A 40 1.70 15.81 -19.95
C ARG A 40 1.69 17.15 -19.24
N PHE A 41 0.56 17.48 -18.59
CA PHE A 41 0.38 18.75 -17.88
C PHE A 41 0.66 18.61 -16.38
N LEU A 42 0.96 17.41 -15.89
CA LEU A 42 1.37 17.24 -14.50
C LEU A 42 2.72 17.93 -14.26
N ALA A 43 2.81 18.60 -13.12
CA ALA A 43 4.04 19.30 -12.73
C ALA A 43 5.22 18.31 -12.67
N ARG A 44 6.34 18.71 -13.30
CA ARG A 44 7.57 17.90 -13.39
C ARG A 44 8.74 18.67 -12.80
N LYS A 45 8.66 18.93 -11.49
CA LYS A 45 9.82 19.48 -10.77
C LYS A 45 10.72 18.31 -10.36
N ASN A 46 12.03 18.45 -10.59
CA ASN A 46 13.00 17.46 -10.11
C ASN A 46 13.20 17.59 -8.60
N VAL A 47 12.32 16.92 -7.85
CA VAL A 47 12.30 16.93 -6.37
C VAL A 47 12.78 15.61 -5.79
N GLY A 48 12.94 14.57 -6.61
CA GLY A 48 13.22 13.20 -6.18
C GLY A 48 14.67 12.96 -5.79
N GLN A 49 15.63 13.75 -6.34
CA GLN A 49 17.06 13.66 -6.01
C GLN A 49 17.64 12.22 -6.05
N GLY A 50 17.13 11.36 -6.93
CA GLY A 50 17.55 9.97 -7.02
C GLY A 50 17.02 9.04 -5.90
N GLN A 51 16.22 9.54 -4.97
CA GLN A 51 15.71 8.74 -3.85
C GLN A 51 14.87 7.56 -4.35
N THR A 52 15.11 6.38 -3.77
CA THR A 52 14.41 5.15 -4.16
C THR A 52 12.99 5.11 -3.61
N VAL A 53 12.03 4.71 -4.46
CA VAL A 53 10.62 4.50 -4.10
C VAL A 53 10.22 3.10 -4.52
N LEU A 54 9.94 2.21 -3.56
CA LEU A 54 9.41 0.87 -3.81
C LEU A 54 7.90 0.93 -4.00
N LEU A 55 7.40 0.35 -5.09
CA LEU A 55 5.99 0.38 -5.48
C LEU A 55 5.33 -0.98 -5.21
N LEU A 56 4.24 -0.96 -4.41
CA LEU A 56 3.50 -2.14 -4.02
C LEU A 56 2.06 -2.08 -4.58
N PRO A 57 1.69 -2.99 -5.51
CA PRO A 57 0.38 -2.99 -6.14
C PRO A 57 -0.71 -3.49 -5.19
N GLY A 58 -1.96 -3.19 -5.53
CA GLY A 58 -3.14 -3.67 -4.82
C GLY A 58 -3.40 -5.17 -5.02
N PHE A 59 -4.37 -5.70 -4.25
CA PHE A 59 -4.82 -7.09 -4.39
C PHE A 59 -5.28 -7.40 -5.83
N GLY A 60 -4.89 -8.54 -6.35
CA GLY A 60 -5.24 -8.99 -7.71
C GLY A 60 -4.54 -8.21 -8.83
N ALA A 61 -3.57 -7.36 -8.50
CA ALA A 61 -2.86 -6.54 -9.46
C ALA A 61 -1.39 -6.98 -9.60
N SER A 62 -0.86 -6.82 -10.82
CA SER A 62 0.56 -7.03 -11.11
C SER A 62 1.36 -5.75 -10.91
N SER A 63 2.68 -5.88 -10.85
CA SER A 63 3.61 -4.73 -10.83
C SER A 63 3.37 -3.76 -11.98
N SER A 64 2.91 -4.25 -13.15
CA SER A 64 2.61 -3.42 -14.32
C SER A 64 1.50 -2.40 -14.08
N SER A 65 0.57 -2.66 -13.15
CA SER A 65 -0.47 -1.72 -12.76
C SER A 65 0.08 -0.41 -12.19
N MET A 66 1.30 -0.46 -11.63
CA MET A 66 1.99 0.70 -11.04
C MET A 66 2.92 1.42 -12.05
N THR A 67 2.97 0.97 -13.32
CA THR A 67 3.91 1.51 -14.32
C THR A 67 3.70 2.99 -14.59
N PHE A 68 2.45 3.46 -14.58
CA PHE A 68 2.15 4.88 -14.78
C PHE A 68 2.74 5.72 -13.65
N ILE A 69 2.49 5.33 -12.40
CA ILE A 69 3.04 5.99 -11.20
C ILE A 69 4.57 5.94 -11.23
N LYS A 70 5.15 4.80 -11.60
CA LYS A 70 6.60 4.63 -11.75
C LYS A 70 7.19 5.65 -12.73
N ARG A 71 6.60 5.77 -13.93
CA ARG A 71 7.05 6.72 -14.95
C ARG A 71 6.95 8.16 -14.45
N TYR A 72 5.86 8.48 -13.76
CA TYR A 72 5.68 9.82 -13.21
C TYR A 72 6.72 10.14 -12.13
N LEU A 73 6.93 9.26 -11.16
CA LEU A 73 7.95 9.43 -10.13
C LEU A 73 9.36 9.57 -10.73
N ASN A 74 9.69 8.74 -11.73
CA ASN A 74 10.97 8.87 -12.42
C ASN A 74 11.11 10.23 -13.13
N SER A 75 10.03 10.78 -13.68
CA SER A 75 10.04 12.12 -14.28
C SER A 75 10.21 13.25 -13.27
N LEU A 76 9.98 12.97 -11.98
CA LEU A 76 10.24 13.87 -10.84
C LEU A 76 11.64 13.67 -10.24
N GLY A 77 12.47 12.81 -10.82
CA GLY A 77 13.84 12.54 -10.35
C GLY A 77 13.95 11.49 -9.25
N TYR A 78 12.89 10.72 -8.94
CA TYR A 78 12.98 9.56 -8.08
C TYR A 78 13.49 8.33 -8.84
N LYS A 79 14.05 7.36 -8.12
CA LYS A 79 14.32 6.00 -8.62
C LYS A 79 13.17 5.10 -8.19
N ALA A 80 12.06 5.10 -8.96
CA ALA A 80 10.92 4.23 -8.65
C ALA A 80 11.17 2.80 -9.17
N VAL A 81 10.99 1.81 -8.29
CA VAL A 81 11.21 0.39 -8.56
C VAL A 81 9.95 -0.42 -8.24
N HIS A 82 9.74 -1.51 -8.95
CA HIS A 82 8.70 -2.47 -8.62
C HIS A 82 9.20 -3.44 -7.55
N TRP A 83 8.27 -3.98 -6.76
CA TRP A 83 8.57 -5.06 -5.84
C TRP A 83 8.88 -6.37 -6.59
N SER A 84 9.56 -7.30 -5.95
CA SER A 84 10.02 -8.55 -6.56
C SER A 84 8.92 -9.59 -6.76
N ALA A 85 7.84 -9.54 -5.95
CA ALA A 85 6.75 -10.54 -6.01
C ALA A 85 5.94 -10.51 -7.32
N GLY A 86 6.03 -9.45 -8.12
CA GLY A 86 5.39 -9.35 -9.41
C GLY A 86 3.86 -9.18 -9.35
N PHE A 87 3.14 -10.12 -8.71
CA PHE A 87 1.68 -10.13 -8.60
C PHE A 87 1.23 -10.21 -7.15
N ASN A 88 0.24 -9.39 -6.77
CA ASN A 88 -0.32 -9.41 -5.41
C ASN A 88 -1.52 -10.37 -5.33
N HIS A 89 -1.27 -11.60 -4.92
CA HIS A 89 -2.30 -12.64 -4.74
C HIS A 89 -3.00 -12.57 -3.38
N GLY A 90 -2.64 -11.62 -2.50
CA GLY A 90 -3.36 -11.35 -1.25
C GLY A 90 -2.89 -12.15 -0.03
N GLU A 91 -2.01 -13.13 -0.18
CA GLU A 91 -1.46 -13.91 0.92
C GLU A 91 -0.44 -13.11 1.72
N VAL A 92 -0.93 -12.25 2.63
CA VAL A 92 -0.09 -11.30 3.39
C VAL A 92 1.06 -12.02 4.10
N GLY A 93 0.82 -13.19 4.71
CA GLY A 93 1.85 -13.94 5.41
C GLY A 93 3.02 -14.38 4.53
N LYS A 94 2.78 -14.63 3.23
CA LYS A 94 3.83 -14.97 2.25
C LYS A 94 4.47 -13.73 1.63
N LEU A 95 3.67 -12.69 1.39
CA LEU A 95 4.14 -11.47 0.72
C LEU A 95 4.94 -10.56 1.65
N LEU A 96 4.58 -10.50 2.93
CA LEU A 96 5.23 -9.60 3.89
C LEU A 96 6.74 -9.85 4.04
N PRO A 97 7.22 -11.09 4.22
CA PRO A 97 8.66 -11.37 4.27
C PRO A 97 9.40 -10.91 3.01
N GLN A 98 8.78 -11.08 1.83
CA GLN A 98 9.37 -10.67 0.56
C GLN A 98 9.47 -9.15 0.44
N VAL A 99 8.43 -8.41 0.86
CA VAL A 99 8.47 -6.94 0.91
C VAL A 99 9.56 -6.46 1.86
N ILE A 100 9.74 -7.11 3.01
CA ILE A 100 10.81 -6.79 3.97
C ILE A 100 12.19 -6.99 3.33
N THR A 101 12.36 -8.08 2.58
CA THR A 101 13.62 -8.35 1.84
C THR A 101 13.86 -7.26 0.80
N ASP A 102 12.87 -6.94 -0.04
CA ASP A 102 12.96 -5.86 -1.05
C ASP A 102 13.37 -4.52 -0.42
N ILE A 103 12.75 -4.17 0.73
CA ILE A 103 13.09 -2.93 1.45
C ILE A 103 14.55 -2.91 1.87
N LYS A 104 15.03 -3.98 2.48
CA LYS A 104 16.43 -4.09 2.93
C LYS A 104 17.40 -3.97 1.76
N GLU A 105 17.19 -4.78 0.71
CA GLU A 105 18.06 -4.79 -0.48
C GLU A 105 18.12 -3.41 -1.15
N HIS A 106 16.97 -2.77 -1.35
CA HIS A 106 16.93 -1.46 -1.97
C HIS A 106 17.50 -0.35 -1.09
N SER A 107 17.34 -0.46 0.23
CA SER A 107 17.95 0.47 1.19
C SER A 107 19.48 0.33 1.21
N GLU A 108 19.98 -0.91 1.19
CA GLU A 108 21.42 -1.19 1.09
C GLU A 108 22.02 -0.67 -0.21
N GLN A 109 21.35 -0.93 -1.35
CA GLN A 109 21.78 -0.42 -2.66
C GLN A 109 21.79 1.11 -2.73
N ALA A 110 20.83 1.75 -2.06
CA ALA A 110 20.71 3.21 -2.00
C ALA A 110 21.64 3.84 -0.94
N GLN A 111 22.21 3.02 -0.04
CA GLN A 111 22.94 3.47 1.16
C GLN A 111 22.14 4.51 1.97
N ALA A 112 20.82 4.39 1.97
CA ALA A 112 19.88 5.30 2.62
C ALA A 112 18.50 4.65 2.79
N PRO A 113 17.71 5.08 3.78
CA PRO A 113 16.31 4.65 3.91
C PRO A 113 15.50 5.02 2.66
N ILE A 114 14.69 4.07 2.16
CA ILE A 114 13.87 4.23 0.96
C ILE A 114 12.46 4.73 1.29
N LYS A 115 11.72 5.12 0.26
CA LYS A 115 10.30 5.45 0.35
C LYS A 115 9.46 4.28 -0.15
N LEU A 116 8.26 4.12 0.43
CA LEU A 116 7.30 3.12 0.02
C LEU A 116 6.05 3.82 -0.54
N LEU A 117 5.53 3.34 -1.67
CA LEU A 117 4.24 3.76 -2.18
C LEU A 117 3.40 2.52 -2.46
N GLY A 118 2.31 2.38 -1.71
CA GLY A 118 1.43 1.23 -1.81
C GLY A 118 -0.01 1.61 -2.17
N TRP A 119 -0.59 0.87 -3.13
CA TRP A 119 -1.98 0.99 -3.51
C TRP A 119 -2.81 -0.09 -2.84
N SER A 120 -3.93 0.29 -2.18
CA SER A 120 -4.86 -0.63 -1.54
C SER A 120 -4.13 -1.61 -0.60
N LEU A 121 -4.21 -2.94 -0.81
CA LEU A 121 -3.49 -3.95 -0.03
C LEU A 121 -1.97 -3.74 -0.05
N GLY A 122 -1.41 -3.21 -1.13
CA GLY A 122 0.01 -2.88 -1.20
C GLY A 122 0.42 -1.82 -0.17
N GLY A 123 -0.46 -0.85 0.11
CA GLY A 123 -0.23 0.12 1.17
C GLY A 123 -0.34 -0.47 2.57
N TYR A 124 -1.19 -1.47 2.77
CA TYR A 124 -1.21 -2.26 3.99
C TYR A 124 0.11 -3.00 4.20
N LEU A 125 0.58 -3.74 3.18
CA LEU A 125 1.86 -4.45 3.21
C LEU A 125 3.04 -3.50 3.48
N ALA A 126 3.06 -2.32 2.84
CA ALA A 126 4.08 -1.30 3.07
C ALA A 126 4.16 -0.87 4.54
N ARG A 127 3.01 -0.67 5.17
CA ARG A 127 2.92 -0.26 6.58
C ARG A 127 3.38 -1.37 7.52
N GLU A 128 2.95 -2.61 7.29
CA GLU A 128 3.35 -3.73 8.15
C GLU A 128 4.85 -4.04 7.98
N ALA A 129 5.38 -4.03 6.76
CA ALA A 129 6.81 -4.20 6.53
C ALA A 129 7.65 -3.09 7.18
N ALA A 130 7.21 -1.84 7.10
CA ALA A 130 7.91 -0.72 7.72
C ALA A 130 7.98 -0.81 9.25
N ARG A 131 7.06 -1.53 9.92
CA ARG A 131 7.15 -1.78 11.37
C ARG A 131 8.35 -2.63 11.73
N GLU A 132 8.65 -3.63 10.87
CA GLU A 132 9.74 -4.59 11.10
C GLU A 132 11.11 -4.01 10.75
N VAL A 133 11.17 -3.05 9.80
CA VAL A 133 12.44 -2.52 9.26
C VAL A 133 12.45 -0.99 9.21
N GLN A 134 12.10 -0.36 10.32
CA GLN A 134 11.90 1.09 10.44
C GLN A 134 13.11 1.91 9.97
N GLN A 135 14.31 1.46 10.28
CA GLN A 135 15.56 2.14 9.90
C GLN A 135 15.80 2.18 8.37
N ASN A 136 15.14 1.29 7.62
CA ASN A 136 15.26 1.20 6.16
C ASN A 136 14.20 2.02 5.41
N VAL A 137 13.24 2.64 6.14
CA VAL A 137 12.11 3.34 5.53
C VAL A 137 12.06 4.79 5.99
N SER A 138 12.14 5.73 5.06
CA SER A 138 12.08 7.18 5.33
C SER A 138 10.68 7.77 5.22
N ARG A 139 9.80 7.17 4.43
CA ARG A 139 8.41 7.63 4.23
C ARG A 139 7.53 6.54 3.63
N ILE A 140 6.25 6.55 3.99
CA ILE A 140 5.23 5.71 3.38
C ILE A 140 4.18 6.62 2.75
N VAL A 141 3.72 6.28 1.54
CA VAL A 141 2.54 6.87 0.89
C VAL A 141 1.56 5.76 0.60
N THR A 142 0.32 5.91 1.04
CA THR A 142 -0.73 4.92 0.79
C THR A 142 -1.86 5.54 -0.04
N ILE A 143 -2.32 4.81 -1.06
CA ILE A 143 -3.43 5.22 -1.92
C ILE A 143 -4.58 4.23 -1.73
N GLY A 144 -5.71 4.68 -1.19
CA GLY A 144 -6.90 3.85 -0.99
C GLY A 144 -6.66 2.60 -0.13
N SER A 145 -5.75 2.67 0.85
CA SER A 145 -5.37 1.51 1.67
C SER A 145 -6.23 1.40 2.92
N PRO A 146 -6.63 0.17 3.33
CA PRO A 146 -7.42 -0.06 4.52
C PRO A 146 -6.54 0.07 5.78
N VAL A 147 -6.27 1.32 6.21
CA VAL A 147 -5.39 1.61 7.36
C VAL A 147 -6.06 1.38 8.70
N ILE A 148 -7.40 1.38 8.76
CA ILE A 148 -8.20 1.11 9.96
C ILE A 148 -8.92 -0.22 9.76
N GLY A 149 -8.76 -1.16 10.69
CA GLY A 149 -9.47 -2.45 10.71
C GLY A 149 -9.02 -3.47 9.67
N GLY A 150 -8.06 -3.15 8.81
CA GLY A 150 -7.51 -4.08 7.82
C GLY A 150 -8.47 -4.44 6.67
N PRO A 151 -8.14 -5.47 5.87
CA PRO A 151 -8.89 -5.84 4.66
C PRO A 151 -10.34 -6.24 4.88
N LYS A 152 -10.73 -6.70 6.08
CA LYS A 152 -12.10 -7.15 6.40
C LYS A 152 -13.18 -6.08 6.25
N TYR A 153 -12.81 -4.81 6.30
CA TYR A 153 -13.74 -3.68 6.16
C TYR A 153 -13.81 -3.12 4.73
N THR A 154 -13.29 -3.84 3.76
CA THR A 154 -13.35 -3.44 2.35
C THR A 154 -14.37 -4.28 1.59
N ALA A 155 -14.87 -3.78 0.45
CA ALA A 155 -15.72 -4.56 -0.47
C ALA A 155 -15.01 -5.83 -0.98
N VAL A 156 -13.71 -5.90 -0.81
CA VAL A 156 -12.87 -7.02 -1.23
C VAL A 156 -12.91 -8.19 -0.22
N LYS A 157 -13.50 -8.01 0.99
CA LYS A 157 -13.65 -9.10 1.98
C LYS A 157 -14.26 -10.35 1.36
N THR A 158 -15.34 -10.19 0.60
CA THR A 158 -16.01 -11.31 -0.07
C THR A 158 -15.07 -12.07 -1.03
N LEU A 159 -14.15 -11.35 -1.69
CA LEU A 159 -13.13 -11.96 -2.56
C LEU A 159 -12.07 -12.73 -1.77
N TYR A 160 -11.71 -12.24 -0.59
CA TYR A 160 -10.80 -12.94 0.33
C TYR A 160 -11.46 -14.21 0.85
N ASP A 161 -12.72 -14.13 1.27
CA ASP A 161 -13.49 -15.27 1.77
C ASP A 161 -13.66 -16.36 0.68
N ILE A 162 -13.96 -15.98 -0.58
CA ILE A 162 -14.09 -16.90 -1.72
C ILE A 162 -12.75 -17.62 -2.03
N ARG A 163 -11.61 -16.95 -1.79
CA ARG A 163 -10.28 -17.53 -2.05
C ARG A 163 -9.68 -18.25 -0.83
N GLY A 164 -10.43 -18.39 0.26
CA GLY A 164 -9.96 -19.06 1.48
C GLY A 164 -8.78 -18.37 2.16
N LEU A 165 -8.62 -17.05 1.96
CA LEU A 165 -7.57 -16.27 2.59
C LEU A 165 -7.96 -15.98 4.03
N ASP A 166 -7.12 -16.38 4.97
CA ASP A 166 -7.35 -16.23 6.40
C ASP A 166 -7.27 -14.77 6.85
N VAL A 167 -8.45 -14.14 6.95
CA VAL A 167 -8.60 -12.75 7.40
C VAL A 167 -8.30 -12.64 8.91
N GLU A 168 -8.45 -13.72 9.69
CA GLU A 168 -8.16 -13.73 11.14
C GLU A 168 -6.66 -13.66 11.42
N SER A 169 -5.83 -14.30 10.60
CA SER A 169 -4.37 -14.17 10.73
C SER A 169 -3.90 -12.72 10.52
N ILE A 170 -4.57 -12.00 9.62
CA ILE A 170 -4.35 -10.56 9.38
C ILE A 170 -4.79 -9.74 10.60
N GLU A 171 -5.85 -10.15 11.30
CA GLU A 171 -6.36 -9.47 12.50
C GLU A 171 -5.45 -9.68 13.72
N ASN A 172 -4.91 -10.87 13.91
CA ASN A 172 -3.96 -11.18 14.98
C ASN A 172 -2.64 -10.42 14.81
N SER A 173 -2.19 -10.19 13.59
CA SER A 173 -1.05 -9.30 13.30
C SER A 173 -1.38 -7.82 13.63
N THR A 174 -2.66 -7.45 13.66
CA THR A 174 -3.10 -6.10 14.01
C THR A 174 -2.82 -5.76 15.48
N LEU A 175 -2.78 -6.75 16.37
CA LEU A 175 -2.45 -6.55 17.80
C LEU A 175 -1.00 -6.09 17.99
N LYS A 176 -0.06 -6.64 17.20
CA LYS A 176 1.35 -6.24 17.20
C LYS A 176 1.56 -4.78 16.75
N ARG A 177 0.59 -4.17 16.07
CA ARG A 177 0.67 -2.76 15.62
C ARG A 177 0.78 -1.76 16.75
N PHE A 178 0.25 -2.09 17.92
CA PHE A 178 0.31 -1.21 19.08
C PHE A 178 1.65 -1.31 19.80
N GLU A 179 2.35 -2.44 19.64
CA GLU A 179 3.67 -2.68 20.24
C GLU A 179 4.79 -2.02 19.42
N HIS A 180 4.62 -1.96 18.08
CA HIS A 180 5.61 -1.38 17.16
C HIS A 180 4.98 -0.28 16.29
N PRO A 181 4.89 0.96 16.81
CA PRO A 181 4.35 2.09 16.02
C PRO A 181 5.27 2.41 14.85
N ILE A 182 4.68 2.85 13.74
CA ILE A 182 5.46 3.35 12.59
C ILE A 182 6.01 4.72 12.95
N VAL A 183 7.32 4.91 12.83
CA VAL A 183 8.02 6.15 13.23
C VAL A 183 8.22 7.10 12.06
N CYS A 184 8.27 6.58 10.82
CA CYS A 184 8.41 7.45 9.64
C CYS A 184 7.09 8.14 9.28
N PRO A 185 7.12 9.29 8.60
CA PRO A 185 5.92 9.96 8.07
C PRO A 185 5.13 9.05 7.11
N ILE A 186 3.80 9.08 7.25
CA ILE A 186 2.86 8.37 6.39
C ILE A 186 2.06 9.39 5.59
#